data_4bc593a0e39960aef60bcc2cd7a44985
#
_entry.id   4bc593a0e39960aef60bcc2cd7a44985
#
_cell.length_a   1.000
_cell.length_b   1.000
_cell.length_c   1.000
_cell.angle_alpha   90.00
_cell.angle_beta   90.00
_cell.angle_gamma   90.00
#
_symmetry.space_group_name_H-M   'P 1'
#
loop_
_entity.id
_entity.type
_entity.pdbx_description
1 polymer ?
#
loop_
_entity_poly.entity_id
_entity_poly.type
_entity_poly.pdbx_seq_one_letter_code
_entity_poly.pdbx_strand_id
1 'polypeptide(L)'
;MLAVEKKYRRTYVEEDVIVEGVLDGQKWTFTSETVPNQVANTQLSNKAVVIGNGLTRNDVDFTKLIGHRSGLLGAETFQFYGCNAAYRDLTPDFLVVTSPVICKELSTHAYTTSHVVYTDHECLKKYPNKFYLIPHNLYTDAGTLALRLACFDGHTKIFMVGMEGHDTDGYNYNVYAGTPGYEGAHRTKQQTIDSATWARDKAEVMKVYDNVEFTLVSKTGRLPVHASWKALPNFNQINTREFVLQNDL
;
A
#
# COMPACT_ATOMS: atom_id res chain seq x y z
N MET A 1 12.38 -4.65 22.18
CA MET A 1 12.71 -4.08 20.86
C MET A 1 12.57 -5.20 19.85
N LEU A 2 11.73 -5.00 18.83
CA LEU A 2 11.56 -5.97 17.74
C LEU A 2 12.44 -5.53 16.60
N ALA A 3 13.31 -6.40 16.13
CA ALA A 3 14.07 -6.20 14.90
C ALA A 3 13.64 -7.27 13.89
N VAL A 4 13.45 -6.87 12.66
CA VAL A 4 13.22 -7.78 11.54
C VAL A 4 14.50 -7.79 10.71
N GLU A 5 15.17 -8.90 10.69
CA GLU A 5 16.33 -9.12 9.84
C GLU A 5 15.91 -9.87 8.59
N LYS A 6 16.27 -9.35 7.42
CA LYS A 6 15.90 -9.92 6.13
C LYS A 6 17.06 -10.61 5.46
N LYS A 7 16.82 -11.82 5.00
CA LYS A 7 17.74 -12.54 4.12
C LYS A 7 17.19 -12.56 2.71
N TYR A 8 17.82 -11.84 1.82
CA TYR A 8 17.48 -11.88 0.40
C TYR A 8 18.15 -13.06 -0.28
N ARG A 9 17.34 -13.87 -0.93
CA ARG A 9 17.84 -14.74 -2.00
C ARG A 9 17.29 -14.21 -3.32
N ARG A 10 18.11 -14.21 -4.36
CA ARG A 10 17.68 -13.88 -5.74
C ARG A 10 16.67 -14.89 -6.32
N THR A 11 16.33 -15.90 -5.60
CA THR A 11 15.30 -16.87 -5.92
C THR A 11 14.10 -16.60 -5.03
N TYR A 12 13.03 -16.28 -5.58
CA TYR A 12 11.61 -16.08 -5.24
C TYR A 12 11.05 -16.55 -3.87
N VAL A 13 11.85 -16.87 -2.90
CA VAL A 13 11.46 -17.18 -1.52
C VAL A 13 12.27 -16.28 -0.61
N GLU A 14 11.62 -15.30 -0.03
CA GLU A 14 12.19 -14.49 1.03
C GLU A 14 11.80 -15.09 2.38
N GLU A 15 12.77 -15.22 3.24
CA GLU A 15 12.55 -15.54 4.64
C GLU A 15 12.83 -14.29 5.47
N ASP A 16 11.84 -13.82 6.19
CA ASP A 16 12.04 -12.79 7.20
C ASP A 16 12.29 -13.46 8.55
N VAL A 17 13.29 -12.98 9.27
CA VAL A 17 13.56 -13.42 10.63
C VAL A 17 13.03 -12.37 11.59
N ILE A 18 12.03 -12.74 12.36
CA ILE A 18 11.50 -11.92 13.44
C ILE A 18 12.34 -12.20 14.69
N VAL A 19 12.96 -11.16 15.22
CA VAL A 19 13.72 -11.24 16.47
C VAL A 19 12.98 -10.48 17.56
N GLU A 20 12.55 -11.17 18.59
CA GLU A 20 11.99 -10.58 19.80
C GLU A 20 13.05 -10.48 20.89
N GLY A 21 13.23 -9.27 21.42
CA GLY A 21 14.02 -9.05 22.61
C GLY A 21 13.09 -8.86 23.82
N VAL A 22 13.27 -9.68 24.83
CA VAL A 22 12.61 -9.53 26.14
C VAL A 22 13.64 -9.09 27.16
N LEU A 23 13.38 -7.97 27.83
CA LEU A 23 14.22 -7.48 28.92
C LEU A 23 13.73 -8.07 30.24
N ASP A 24 14.55 -8.94 30.83
CA ASP A 24 14.36 -9.45 32.20
C ASP A 24 15.41 -8.86 33.12
N GLY A 25 14.99 -7.92 33.95
CA GLY A 25 15.90 -7.11 34.77
C GLY A 25 16.87 -6.29 33.89
N GLN A 26 18.15 -6.66 33.91
CA GLN A 26 19.19 -6.00 33.11
C GLN A 26 19.67 -6.85 31.93
N LYS A 27 19.04 -8.02 31.70
CA LYS A 27 19.47 -8.96 30.67
C LYS A 27 18.45 -9.03 29.55
N TRP A 28 18.91 -8.80 28.31
CA TRP A 28 18.14 -9.07 27.12
C TRP A 28 18.22 -10.54 26.72
N THR A 29 17.06 -11.13 26.49
CA THR A 29 16.95 -12.47 25.87
C THR A 29 16.28 -12.30 24.54
N PHE A 30 16.88 -12.87 23.49
CA PHE A 30 16.36 -12.77 22.12
C PHE A 30 15.88 -14.14 21.66
N THR A 31 14.69 -14.18 21.09
CA THR A 31 14.15 -15.32 20.35
C THR A 31 13.99 -14.91 18.89
N SER A 32 14.33 -15.82 17.98
CA SER A 32 14.15 -15.59 16.55
C SER A 32 13.21 -16.63 15.96
N GLU A 33 12.33 -16.18 15.08
CA GLU A 33 11.42 -17.02 14.32
C GLU A 33 11.58 -16.69 12.84
N THR A 34 11.78 -17.71 12.00
CA THR A 34 11.80 -17.55 10.55
C THR A 34 10.39 -17.64 10.01
N VAL A 35 9.94 -16.58 9.36
CA VAL A 35 8.62 -16.51 8.74
C VAL A 35 8.78 -16.56 7.23
N PRO A 36 8.18 -17.53 6.53
CA PRO A 36 8.22 -17.54 5.09
C PRO A 36 7.49 -16.31 4.54
N ASN A 37 8.21 -15.48 3.80
CA ASN A 37 7.64 -14.39 3.05
C ASN A 37 7.49 -14.82 1.61
N GLN A 38 6.27 -15.13 1.21
CA GLN A 38 6.01 -15.58 -0.14
C GLN A 38 5.96 -14.42 -1.11
N VAL A 39 6.36 -14.70 -2.30
CA VAL A 39 6.19 -13.89 -3.49
C VAL A 39 7.04 -12.63 -3.49
N ALA A 40 8.34 -12.81 -3.62
CA ALA A 40 9.11 -11.80 -4.30
C ALA A 40 8.78 -11.87 -5.78
N ASN A 41 8.27 -10.77 -6.28
CA ASN A 41 8.25 -10.42 -7.68
C ASN A 41 7.61 -11.42 -8.66
N THR A 42 6.30 -11.42 -8.66
CA THR A 42 5.52 -11.86 -9.83
C THR A 42 5.23 -10.67 -10.75
N GLN A 43 6.23 -9.86 -11.04
CA GLN A 43 6.07 -8.73 -11.94
C GLN A 43 5.53 -9.20 -13.30
N LEU A 44 4.24 -9.03 -13.51
CA LEU A 44 3.56 -9.31 -14.77
C LEU A 44 3.51 -8.08 -15.68
N SER A 45 3.84 -6.90 -15.15
CA SER A 45 3.75 -5.62 -15.85
C SER A 45 4.77 -4.63 -15.31
N ASN A 46 5.18 -3.68 -16.16
CA ASN A 46 5.94 -2.51 -15.72
C ASN A 46 5.07 -1.47 -15.02
N LYS A 47 3.74 -1.63 -15.07
CA LYS A 47 2.76 -0.70 -14.52
C LYS A 47 2.06 -1.27 -13.30
N ALA A 48 1.90 -0.44 -12.28
CA ALA A 48 1.08 -0.74 -11.13
C ALA A 48 0.06 0.36 -10.85
N VAL A 49 -1.06 -0.01 -10.24
CA VAL A 49 -2.02 0.92 -9.64
C VAL A 49 -2.01 0.71 -8.14
N VAL A 50 -1.64 1.74 -7.40
CA VAL A 50 -1.69 1.73 -5.94
C VAL A 50 -2.92 2.48 -5.47
N ILE A 51 -3.80 1.76 -4.76
CA ILE A 51 -5.14 2.22 -4.40
C ILE A 51 -5.18 2.56 -2.92
N GLY A 52 -5.24 3.85 -2.63
CA GLY A 52 -5.54 4.37 -1.30
C GLY A 52 -7.04 4.40 -1.01
N ASN A 53 -7.38 4.90 0.16
CA ASN A 53 -8.77 5.00 0.62
C ASN A 53 -9.31 6.44 0.59
N GLY A 54 -8.61 7.36 -0.06
CA GLY A 54 -9.06 8.73 -0.27
C GLY A 54 -10.23 8.83 -1.24
N LEU A 55 -11.02 9.92 -1.16
CA LEU A 55 -12.24 10.09 -1.98
C LEU A 55 -11.96 10.15 -3.48
N THR A 56 -10.80 10.62 -3.91
CA THR A 56 -10.44 10.67 -5.33
C THR A 56 -10.35 9.29 -5.99
N ARG A 57 -10.33 8.22 -5.18
CA ARG A 57 -10.51 6.86 -5.69
C ARG A 57 -11.79 6.71 -6.51
N ASN A 58 -12.86 7.39 -6.11
CA ASN A 58 -14.16 7.35 -6.79
C ASN A 58 -14.16 8.05 -8.17
N ASP A 59 -13.10 8.78 -8.48
CA ASP A 59 -12.93 9.41 -9.80
C ASP A 59 -12.53 8.41 -10.89
N VAL A 60 -12.03 7.23 -10.50
CA VAL A 60 -11.54 6.20 -11.43
C VAL A 60 -12.56 5.08 -11.56
N ASP A 61 -12.91 4.76 -12.78
CA ASP A 61 -13.76 3.61 -13.10
C ASP A 61 -12.93 2.33 -13.17
N PHE A 62 -12.86 1.62 -12.05
CA PHE A 62 -12.10 0.37 -11.96
C PHE A 62 -12.64 -0.75 -12.86
N THR A 63 -13.90 -0.68 -13.31
CA THR A 63 -14.47 -1.71 -14.21
C THR A 63 -13.75 -1.73 -15.55
N LYS A 64 -13.28 -0.57 -16.03
CA LYS A 64 -12.48 -0.45 -17.25
C LYS A 64 -11.10 -1.07 -17.11
N LEU A 65 -10.55 -1.11 -15.90
CA LEU A 65 -9.23 -1.67 -15.62
C LEU A 65 -9.22 -3.20 -15.51
N ILE A 66 -10.37 -3.83 -15.30
CA ILE A 66 -10.46 -5.29 -15.09
C ILE A 66 -9.92 -6.07 -16.29
N GLY A 67 -10.21 -5.65 -17.52
CA GLY A 67 -9.70 -6.29 -18.73
C GLY A 67 -8.18 -6.20 -18.90
N HIS A 68 -7.55 -5.22 -18.26
CA HIS A 68 -6.11 -4.96 -18.34
C HIS A 68 -5.32 -5.59 -17.18
N ARG A 69 -6.01 -6.19 -16.22
CA ARG A 69 -5.40 -6.76 -15.02
C ARG A 69 -4.59 -8.02 -15.29
N SER A 70 -5.01 -8.83 -16.24
CA SER A 70 -4.40 -10.15 -16.50
C SER A 70 -3.81 -10.30 -17.90
N GLY A 71 -3.60 -9.21 -18.62
CA GLY A 71 -3.12 -9.25 -20.00
C GLY A 71 -4.12 -9.85 -20.98
N LEU A 72 -5.40 -9.81 -20.65
CA LEU A 72 -6.46 -10.29 -21.52
C LEU A 72 -6.42 -9.56 -22.88
N LEU A 73 -6.54 -10.31 -23.96
CA LEU A 73 -6.50 -9.79 -25.35
C LEU A 73 -5.19 -9.05 -25.72
N GLY A 74 -4.08 -9.35 -25.03
CA GLY A 74 -2.80 -8.71 -25.29
C GLY A 74 -2.69 -7.29 -24.76
N ALA A 75 -3.62 -6.85 -23.91
CA ALA A 75 -3.54 -5.57 -23.24
C ALA A 75 -2.34 -5.54 -22.27
N GLU A 76 -1.77 -4.35 -22.08
CA GLU A 76 -0.73 -4.14 -21.10
C GLU A 76 -1.30 -4.36 -19.69
N THR A 77 -0.71 -5.27 -18.95
CA THR A 77 -1.21 -5.64 -17.63
C THR A 77 -0.84 -4.62 -16.57
N PHE A 78 -1.80 -4.32 -15.69
CA PHE A 78 -1.54 -3.65 -14.43
C PHE A 78 -1.52 -4.65 -13.28
N GLN A 79 -0.67 -4.41 -12.28
CA GLN A 79 -0.79 -5.03 -10.96
C GLN A 79 -1.40 -4.04 -9.98
N PHE A 80 -2.32 -4.52 -9.15
CA PHE A 80 -3.10 -3.69 -8.23
C PHE A 80 -2.68 -3.91 -6.80
N TYR A 81 -2.33 -2.83 -6.12
CA TYR A 81 -1.94 -2.80 -4.71
C TYR A 81 -2.98 -2.01 -3.94
N GLY A 82 -3.65 -2.63 -3.00
CA GLY A 82 -4.63 -1.99 -2.13
C GLY A 82 -4.13 -1.81 -0.70
N CYS A 83 -4.83 -1.01 0.08
CA CYS A 83 -4.53 -0.84 1.50
C CYS A 83 -5.75 -1.01 2.39
N ASN A 84 -5.53 -1.60 3.58
CA ASN A 84 -6.51 -1.82 4.64
C ASN A 84 -7.85 -2.37 4.10
N ALA A 85 -8.94 -1.59 4.17
CA ALA A 85 -10.28 -2.04 3.82
C ALA A 85 -10.58 -2.11 2.32
N ALA A 86 -9.60 -1.89 1.43
CA ALA A 86 -9.82 -1.89 -0.01
C ALA A 86 -10.42 -3.22 -0.54
N TYR A 87 -10.22 -4.33 0.17
CA TYR A 87 -10.80 -5.62 -0.19
C TYR A 87 -12.34 -5.69 -0.08
N ARG A 88 -12.98 -4.74 0.63
CA ARG A 88 -14.43 -4.74 0.83
C ARG A 88 -15.22 -4.48 -0.46
N ASP A 89 -14.63 -3.74 -1.38
CA ASP A 89 -15.26 -3.33 -2.65
C ASP A 89 -14.37 -3.52 -3.88
N LEU A 90 -13.08 -3.79 -3.67
CA LEU A 90 -12.11 -4.08 -4.72
C LEU A 90 -11.39 -5.39 -4.43
N THR A 91 -10.77 -5.97 -5.46
CA THR A 91 -9.94 -7.17 -5.32
C THR A 91 -8.53 -6.88 -5.84
N PRO A 92 -7.70 -6.12 -5.09
CA PRO A 92 -6.32 -5.90 -5.50
C PRO A 92 -5.55 -7.22 -5.54
N ASP A 93 -4.49 -7.27 -6.34
CA ASP A 93 -3.59 -8.45 -6.42
C ASP A 93 -2.84 -8.62 -5.11
N PHE A 94 -2.43 -7.50 -4.51
CA PHE A 94 -1.77 -7.45 -3.22
C PHE A 94 -2.48 -6.45 -2.30
N LEU A 95 -2.76 -6.87 -1.09
CA LEU A 95 -3.36 -6.02 -0.07
C LEU A 95 -2.37 -5.81 1.09
N VAL A 96 -2.14 -4.57 1.48
CA VAL A 96 -1.32 -4.22 2.65
C VAL A 96 -2.21 -3.75 3.79
N VAL A 97 -2.13 -4.39 4.94
CA VAL A 97 -2.99 -4.11 6.09
C VAL A 97 -2.15 -3.86 7.34
N THR A 98 -2.30 -2.68 7.92
CA THR A 98 -1.64 -2.29 9.18
C THR A 98 -2.63 -2.00 10.31
N SER A 99 -3.93 -1.92 10.00
CA SER A 99 -4.98 -1.70 10.99
C SER A 99 -5.30 -3.00 11.75
N PRO A 100 -5.13 -3.05 13.08
CA PRO A 100 -5.46 -4.24 13.87
C PRO A 100 -6.93 -4.67 13.76
N VAL A 101 -7.84 -3.70 13.55
CA VAL A 101 -9.27 -3.96 13.34
C VAL A 101 -9.51 -4.66 12.02
N ILE A 102 -8.88 -4.19 10.95
CA ILE A 102 -8.99 -4.79 9.62
C ILE A 102 -8.28 -6.15 9.58
N CYS A 103 -7.13 -6.30 10.24
CA CYS A 103 -6.48 -7.61 10.40
C CYS A 103 -7.39 -8.62 11.08
N LYS A 104 -8.08 -8.22 12.16
CA LYS A 104 -9.05 -9.07 12.85
C LYS A 104 -10.20 -9.48 11.92
N GLU A 105 -10.75 -8.56 11.16
CA GLU A 105 -11.82 -8.81 10.20
C GLU A 105 -11.36 -9.81 9.13
N LEU A 106 -10.21 -9.57 8.51
CA LEU A 106 -9.62 -10.42 7.48
C LEU A 106 -9.22 -11.80 7.98
N SER A 107 -8.83 -11.95 9.25
CA SER A 107 -8.41 -13.24 9.80
C SER A 107 -9.49 -14.32 9.72
N THR A 108 -10.75 -13.91 9.67
CA THR A 108 -11.93 -14.80 9.53
C THR A 108 -12.57 -14.72 8.15
N HIS A 109 -12.10 -13.84 7.28
CA HIS A 109 -12.68 -13.61 5.96
C HIS A 109 -12.06 -14.53 4.90
N ALA A 110 -12.88 -15.02 3.96
CA ALA A 110 -12.43 -15.90 2.88
C ALA A 110 -11.38 -15.25 1.95
N TYR A 111 -11.29 -13.91 1.94
CA TYR A 111 -10.33 -13.18 1.12
C TYR A 111 -8.89 -13.66 1.31
N THR A 112 -8.47 -13.93 2.56
CA THR A 112 -7.10 -14.39 2.88
C THR A 112 -6.79 -15.81 2.40
N THR A 113 -7.78 -16.58 1.93
CA THR A 113 -7.56 -17.92 1.38
C THR A 113 -7.23 -17.91 -0.11
N SER A 114 -7.53 -16.80 -0.80
CA SER A 114 -7.40 -16.70 -2.26
C SER A 114 -6.59 -15.49 -2.72
N HIS A 115 -6.21 -14.59 -1.79
CA HIS A 115 -5.48 -13.37 -2.10
C HIS A 115 -4.29 -13.17 -1.17
N VAL A 116 -3.26 -12.54 -1.67
CA VAL A 116 -2.06 -12.21 -0.89
C VAL A 116 -2.31 -10.97 -0.05
N VAL A 117 -2.20 -11.11 1.26
CA VAL A 117 -2.38 -10.02 2.23
C VAL A 117 -1.13 -9.87 3.07
N TYR A 118 -0.47 -8.74 2.94
CA TYR A 118 0.70 -8.38 3.73
C TYR A 118 0.29 -7.60 4.98
N THR A 119 0.96 -7.88 6.08
CA THR A 119 0.74 -7.18 7.36
C THR A 119 2.04 -7.02 8.14
N ASP A 120 1.98 -6.32 9.27
CA ASP A 120 3.07 -6.24 10.23
C ASP A 120 3.21 -7.53 11.05
N HIS A 121 4.30 -7.61 11.81
CA HIS A 121 4.60 -8.79 12.64
C HIS A 121 3.60 -9.01 13.79
N GLU A 122 2.98 -7.95 14.32
CA GLU A 122 1.99 -8.06 15.40
C GLU A 122 0.74 -8.79 14.94
N CYS A 123 0.21 -8.37 13.79
CA CYS A 123 -0.93 -9.04 13.17
C CYS A 123 -0.59 -10.45 12.70
N LEU A 124 0.62 -10.65 12.15
CA LEU A 124 1.08 -11.96 11.72
C LEU A 124 1.13 -12.96 12.89
N LYS A 125 1.71 -12.57 14.02
CA LYS A 125 1.75 -13.41 15.23
C LYS A 125 0.37 -13.71 15.79
N LYS A 126 -0.50 -12.71 15.80
CA LYS A 126 -1.85 -12.85 16.34
C LYS A 126 -2.74 -13.77 15.51
N TYR A 127 -2.51 -13.82 14.21
CA TYR A 127 -3.31 -14.60 13.25
C TYR A 127 -2.43 -15.48 12.37
N PRO A 128 -1.82 -16.53 12.90
CA PRO A 128 -0.88 -17.37 12.17
C PRO A 128 -1.50 -18.00 10.91
N ASN A 129 -0.70 -18.12 9.86
CA ASN A 129 -1.09 -18.72 8.56
C ASN A 129 -2.20 -17.96 7.80
N LYS A 130 -2.43 -16.68 8.11
CA LYS A 130 -3.43 -15.85 7.41
C LYS A 130 -2.81 -14.77 6.54
N PHE A 131 -1.61 -14.33 6.87
CA PHE A 131 -0.97 -13.16 6.30
C PHE A 131 0.48 -13.44 5.96
N TYR A 132 1.05 -12.54 5.17
CA TYR A 132 2.47 -12.48 4.85
C TYR A 132 3.09 -11.25 5.49
N LEU A 133 4.38 -11.32 5.85
CA LEU A 133 5.06 -10.18 6.43
C LEU A 133 5.39 -9.12 5.37
N ILE A 134 5.10 -7.85 5.67
CA ILE A 134 5.47 -6.74 4.80
C ILE A 134 7.00 -6.67 4.66
N PRO A 135 7.55 -6.75 3.45
CA PRO A 135 8.98 -6.60 3.23
C PRO A 135 9.46 -5.22 3.67
N HIS A 136 10.56 -5.14 4.45
CA HIS A 136 11.16 -3.88 4.94
C HIS A 136 10.12 -2.89 5.50
N ASN A 137 9.34 -3.30 6.49
CA ASN A 137 8.31 -2.47 7.09
C ASN A 137 8.88 -1.15 7.62
N LEU A 138 8.40 -0.02 7.08
CA LEU A 138 8.79 1.32 7.49
C LEU A 138 8.01 1.83 8.71
N TYR A 139 7.08 1.03 9.23
CA TYR A 139 6.18 1.40 10.34
C TYR A 139 5.40 2.70 10.08
N THR A 140 4.91 2.85 8.86
CA THR A 140 4.09 3.96 8.39
C THR A 140 2.69 3.49 7.97
N ASP A 141 1.90 4.35 7.34
CA ASP A 141 0.56 4.01 6.87
C ASP A 141 0.54 2.93 5.78
N ALA A 142 -0.54 2.15 5.73
CA ALA A 142 -0.68 1.05 4.79
C ALA A 142 -0.62 1.49 3.32
N GLY A 143 -1.05 2.71 2.99
CA GLY A 143 -0.96 3.25 1.63
C GLY A 143 0.48 3.51 1.21
N THR A 144 1.31 4.05 2.11
CA THR A 144 2.75 4.23 1.89
C THR A 144 3.47 2.89 1.74
N LEU A 145 3.10 1.90 2.55
CA LEU A 145 3.66 0.56 2.45
C LEU A 145 3.24 -0.15 1.15
N ALA A 146 2.00 0.03 0.70
CA ALA A 146 1.54 -0.49 -0.59
C ALA A 146 2.28 0.16 -1.76
N LEU A 147 2.52 1.48 -1.71
CA LEU A 147 3.32 2.20 -2.69
C LEU A 147 4.75 1.65 -2.76
N ARG A 148 5.36 1.47 -1.59
CA ARG A 148 6.71 0.91 -1.51
C ARG A 148 6.77 -0.54 -1.99
N LEU A 149 5.78 -1.35 -1.67
CA LEU A 149 5.70 -2.74 -2.14
C LEU A 149 5.66 -2.79 -3.67
N ALA A 150 4.86 -1.94 -4.32
CA ALA A 150 4.84 -1.85 -5.78
C ALA A 150 6.21 -1.48 -6.37
N CYS A 151 6.94 -0.54 -5.74
CA CYS A 151 8.31 -0.22 -6.15
C CYS A 151 9.26 -1.41 -5.94
N PHE A 152 9.15 -2.08 -4.79
CA PHE A 152 9.98 -3.23 -4.44
C PHE A 152 9.78 -4.40 -5.40
N ASP A 153 8.56 -4.61 -5.89
CA ASP A 153 8.22 -5.62 -6.90
C ASP A 153 8.76 -5.28 -8.30
N GLY A 154 9.33 -4.08 -8.49
CA GLY A 154 10.05 -3.71 -9.69
C GLY A 154 9.25 -2.94 -10.73
N HIS A 155 8.06 -2.43 -10.38
CA HIS A 155 7.30 -1.58 -11.28
C HIS A 155 7.99 -0.25 -11.51
N THR A 156 8.01 0.20 -12.77
CA THR A 156 8.67 1.46 -13.17
C THR A 156 7.69 2.61 -13.42
N LYS A 157 6.39 2.30 -13.54
CA LYS A 157 5.31 3.28 -13.64
C LYS A 157 4.23 2.95 -12.64
N ILE A 158 4.01 3.84 -11.69
CA ILE A 158 3.03 3.64 -10.61
C ILE A 158 1.99 4.75 -10.65
N PHE A 159 0.74 4.35 -10.87
CA PHE A 159 -0.43 5.22 -10.79
C PHE A 159 -1.00 5.18 -9.37
N MET A 160 -1.09 6.33 -8.74
CA MET A 160 -1.59 6.50 -7.38
C MET A 160 -3.03 7.00 -7.44
N VAL A 161 -3.96 6.25 -6.87
CA VAL A 161 -5.39 6.56 -6.89
C VAL A 161 -5.92 6.58 -5.46
N GLY A 162 -6.63 7.64 -5.06
CA GLY A 162 -7.12 7.77 -3.69
C GLY A 162 -6.00 7.96 -2.65
N MET A 163 -4.87 8.54 -3.07
CA MET A 163 -3.68 8.73 -2.23
C MET A 163 -3.32 10.20 -2.04
N GLU A 164 -4.25 11.10 -2.25
CA GLU A 164 -4.06 12.57 -2.18
C GLU A 164 -3.58 13.07 -0.81
N GLY A 165 -3.80 12.29 0.24
CA GLY A 165 -3.35 12.55 1.60
C GLY A 165 -4.29 13.49 2.38
N HIS A 166 -4.72 14.59 1.82
CA HIS A 166 -5.63 15.56 2.45
C HIS A 166 -6.36 16.41 1.40
N ASP A 167 -7.50 16.92 1.77
CA ASP A 167 -8.26 17.87 0.95
C ASP A 167 -7.74 19.30 1.14
N THR A 168 -8.29 20.25 0.39
CA THR A 168 -7.96 21.68 0.42
C THR A 168 -8.18 22.31 1.79
N ASP A 169 -9.10 21.78 2.59
CA ASP A 169 -9.37 22.21 3.97
C ASP A 169 -8.46 21.52 5.01
N GLY A 170 -7.51 20.70 4.57
CA GLY A 170 -6.55 20.00 5.42
C GLY A 170 -7.09 18.73 6.07
N TYR A 171 -8.27 18.26 5.68
CA TYR A 171 -8.85 17.04 6.18
C TYR A 171 -8.60 15.85 5.24
N ASN A 172 -8.44 14.69 5.84
CA ASN A 172 -8.29 13.45 5.11
C ASN A 172 -9.64 12.74 5.00
N TYR A 173 -10.18 12.69 3.81
CA TYR A 173 -11.44 12.01 3.55
C TYR A 173 -11.18 10.56 3.15
N ASN A 174 -11.89 9.65 3.81
CA ASN A 174 -11.77 8.21 3.58
C ASN A 174 -13.10 7.64 3.09
N VAL A 175 -13.07 6.85 2.02
CA VAL A 175 -14.28 6.25 1.44
C VAL A 175 -15.00 5.28 2.39
N TYR A 176 -14.29 4.77 3.41
CA TYR A 176 -14.85 3.88 4.43
C TYR A 176 -15.24 4.60 5.72
N ALA A 177 -15.23 5.95 5.76
CA ALA A 177 -15.61 6.71 6.94
C ALA A 177 -16.98 6.25 7.50
N GLY A 178 -17.04 6.03 8.82
CA GLY A 178 -18.23 5.51 9.50
C GLY A 178 -18.43 4.00 9.44
N THR A 179 -17.54 3.25 8.78
CA THR A 179 -17.58 1.78 8.77
C THR A 179 -16.67 1.18 9.84
N PRO A 180 -16.77 -0.13 10.18
CA PRO A 180 -15.90 -0.77 11.16
C PRO A 180 -14.42 -0.53 10.88
N GLY A 181 -13.68 -0.08 11.90
CA GLY A 181 -12.27 0.32 11.81
C GLY A 181 -12.02 1.74 11.27
N TYR A 182 -13.08 2.47 10.90
CA TYR A 182 -13.06 3.85 10.41
C TYR A 182 -14.13 4.72 11.06
N GLU A 183 -14.59 4.35 12.25
CA GLU A 183 -15.64 5.07 12.99
C GLU A 183 -15.24 6.52 13.32
N GLY A 184 -13.94 6.72 13.59
CA GLY A 184 -13.35 8.04 13.85
C GLY A 184 -12.75 8.74 12.63
N ALA A 185 -12.92 8.21 11.42
CA ALA A 185 -12.33 8.77 10.20
C ALA A 185 -13.03 10.05 9.70
N HIS A 186 -13.49 10.85 10.64
CA HIS A 186 -14.09 12.16 10.39
C HIS A 186 -13.10 13.26 10.74
N ARG A 187 -13.30 14.43 10.14
CA ARG A 187 -12.58 15.69 10.30
C ARG A 187 -12.08 15.95 11.72
N THR A 188 -10.86 15.59 12.05
CA THR A 188 -10.18 15.99 13.29
C THR A 188 -8.85 16.66 12.98
N LYS A 189 -8.42 17.63 13.81
CA LYS A 189 -7.11 18.26 13.69
C LYS A 189 -5.95 17.25 13.74
N GLN A 190 -6.13 16.14 14.45
CA GLN A 190 -5.15 15.06 14.56
C GLN A 190 -4.94 14.36 13.22
N GLN A 191 -6.00 14.16 12.44
CA GLN A 191 -5.89 13.61 11.09
C GLN A 191 -5.06 14.49 10.16
N THR A 192 -5.10 15.80 10.34
CA THR A 192 -4.27 16.73 9.54
C THR A 192 -2.77 16.54 9.79
N ILE A 193 -2.37 16.30 11.05
CA ILE A 193 -0.96 16.04 11.41
C ILE A 193 -0.52 14.71 10.81
N ASP A 194 -1.32 13.67 10.97
CA ASP A 194 -1.05 12.34 10.43
C ASP A 194 -0.96 12.38 8.90
N SER A 195 -1.85 13.11 8.23
CA SER A 195 -1.82 13.28 6.77
C SER A 195 -0.53 13.91 6.27
N ALA A 196 0.00 14.92 6.98
CA ALA A 196 1.26 15.54 6.61
C ALA A 196 2.46 14.60 6.80
N THR A 197 2.41 13.73 7.82
CA THR A 197 3.42 12.68 8.03
C THR A 197 3.36 11.65 6.92
N TRP A 198 2.19 11.13 6.60
CA TRP A 198 1.99 10.16 5.50
C TRP A 198 2.40 10.73 4.13
N ALA A 199 2.16 12.03 3.90
CA ALA A 199 2.60 12.68 2.68
C ALA A 199 4.14 12.74 2.59
N ARG A 200 4.83 13.02 3.69
CA ARG A 200 6.30 13.00 3.77
C ARG A 200 6.85 11.59 3.59
N ASP A 201 6.25 10.60 4.23
CA ASP A 201 6.68 9.21 4.12
C ASP A 201 6.58 8.71 2.67
N LYS A 202 5.49 9.04 1.95
CA LYS A 202 5.36 8.76 0.52
C LYS A 202 6.43 9.47 -0.31
N ALA A 203 6.76 10.74 0.02
CA ALA A 203 7.84 11.45 -0.65
C ALA A 203 9.19 10.77 -0.46
N GLU A 204 9.47 10.22 0.73
CA GLU A 204 10.71 9.46 0.95
C GLU A 204 10.74 8.17 0.13
N VAL A 205 9.62 7.46 -0.01
CA VAL A 205 9.54 6.31 -0.94
C VAL A 205 9.86 6.75 -2.37
N MET A 206 9.23 7.84 -2.86
CA MET A 206 9.47 8.33 -4.21
C MET A 206 10.92 8.78 -4.45
N LYS A 207 11.60 9.33 -3.44
CA LYS A 207 13.02 9.70 -3.52
C LYS A 207 13.93 8.49 -3.60
N VAL A 208 13.63 7.44 -2.82
CA VAL A 208 14.44 6.20 -2.80
C VAL A 208 14.34 5.48 -4.13
N TYR A 209 13.18 5.53 -4.77
CA TYR A 209 12.92 4.92 -6.07
C TYR A 209 12.88 5.99 -7.18
N ASP A 210 13.99 6.68 -7.38
CA ASP A 210 14.13 7.81 -8.30
C ASP A 210 13.99 7.43 -9.79
N ASN A 211 14.15 6.15 -10.10
CA ASN A 211 13.95 5.54 -11.41
C ASN A 211 12.49 5.14 -11.70
N VAL A 212 11.58 5.31 -10.73
CA VAL A 212 10.16 5.01 -10.85
C VAL A 212 9.39 6.30 -11.13
N GLU A 213 8.49 6.27 -12.11
CA GLU A 213 7.55 7.35 -12.40
C GLU A 213 6.29 7.19 -11.54
N PHE A 214 5.99 8.20 -10.72
CA PHE A 214 4.81 8.25 -9.87
C PHE A 214 3.79 9.25 -10.42
N THR A 215 2.58 8.79 -10.68
CA THR A 215 1.52 9.60 -11.26
C THR A 215 0.26 9.55 -10.39
N LEU A 216 -0.09 10.69 -9.78
CA LEU A 216 -1.35 10.82 -9.04
C LEU A 216 -2.50 11.06 -10.03
N VAL A 217 -3.52 10.18 -9.97
CA VAL A 217 -4.69 10.24 -10.82
C VAL A 217 -5.87 10.81 -10.05
N SER A 218 -6.52 11.82 -10.60
CA SER A 218 -7.74 12.42 -10.04
C SER A 218 -8.61 13.00 -11.15
N LYS A 219 -9.85 13.37 -10.84
CA LYS A 219 -10.77 13.95 -11.83
C LYS A 219 -10.19 15.18 -12.56
N THR A 220 -9.48 16.04 -11.82
CA THR A 220 -8.97 17.32 -12.37
C THR A 220 -7.51 17.23 -12.82
N GLY A 221 -6.73 16.26 -12.36
CA GLY A 221 -5.30 16.19 -12.56
C GLY A 221 -4.50 17.30 -11.84
N ARG A 222 -5.13 18.04 -10.94
CA ARG A 222 -4.54 19.20 -10.26
C ARG A 222 -5.00 19.29 -8.81
N LEU A 223 -4.71 18.23 -8.04
CA LEU A 223 -5.00 18.28 -6.61
C LEU A 223 -3.95 19.09 -5.87
N PRO A 224 -4.33 19.77 -4.77
CA PRO A 224 -3.36 20.29 -3.82
C PRO A 224 -2.63 19.08 -3.19
N VAL A 225 -1.32 18.99 -3.43
CA VAL A 225 -0.47 17.96 -2.85
C VAL A 225 0.59 18.59 -1.98
N HIS A 226 1.14 17.83 -1.05
CA HIS A 226 2.19 18.28 -0.16
C HIS A 226 3.40 18.81 -0.93
N ALA A 227 4.06 19.84 -0.40
CA ALA A 227 5.19 20.50 -1.07
C ALA A 227 6.34 19.53 -1.37
N SER A 228 6.56 18.51 -0.53
CA SER A 228 7.59 17.48 -0.74
C SER A 228 7.38 16.68 -2.03
N TRP A 229 6.14 16.50 -2.49
CA TRP A 229 5.86 15.79 -3.74
C TRP A 229 6.13 16.65 -4.97
N LYS A 230 5.73 17.94 -4.88
CA LYS A 230 5.93 18.89 -5.99
C LYS A 230 7.42 19.10 -6.35
N ALA A 231 8.31 18.87 -5.41
CA ALA A 231 9.74 19.01 -5.58
C ALA A 231 10.40 17.78 -6.26
N LEU A 232 9.67 16.69 -6.43
CA LEU A 232 10.22 15.45 -6.97
C LEU A 232 10.15 15.43 -8.51
N PRO A 233 11.25 15.14 -9.20
CA PRO A 233 11.29 15.11 -10.65
C PRO A 233 10.53 13.94 -11.26
N ASN A 234 10.32 12.88 -10.49
CA ASN A 234 9.65 11.66 -10.88
C ASN A 234 8.17 11.60 -10.42
N PHE A 235 7.61 12.71 -9.94
CA PHE A 235 6.21 12.82 -9.55
C PHE A 235 5.44 13.71 -10.54
N ASN A 236 4.25 13.23 -10.94
CA ASN A 236 3.33 13.94 -11.84
C ASN A 236 1.87 13.79 -11.37
N GLN A 237 0.99 14.61 -11.95
CA GLN A 237 -0.47 14.49 -11.79
C GLN A 237 -1.14 14.51 -13.15
N ILE A 238 -2.12 13.62 -13.35
CA ILE A 238 -2.94 13.58 -14.55
C ILE A 238 -4.42 13.48 -14.20
N ASN A 239 -5.27 13.88 -15.12
CA ASN A 239 -6.71 13.66 -14.96
C ASN A 239 -7.11 12.24 -15.42
N THR A 240 -8.31 11.81 -15.02
CA THR A 240 -8.83 10.47 -15.35
C THR A 240 -8.94 10.21 -16.85
N ARG A 241 -9.22 11.25 -17.68
CA ARG A 241 -9.27 11.12 -19.14
C ARG A 241 -7.88 10.86 -19.72
N GLU A 242 -6.87 11.60 -19.25
CA GLU A 242 -5.47 11.38 -19.65
C GLU A 242 -5.00 9.99 -19.24
N PHE A 243 -5.35 9.55 -18.02
CA PHE A 243 -5.05 8.20 -17.55
C PHE A 243 -5.63 7.11 -18.47
N VAL A 244 -6.91 7.25 -18.84
CA VAL A 244 -7.58 6.33 -19.78
C VAL A 244 -6.89 6.33 -21.15
N LEU A 245 -6.62 7.52 -21.73
CA LEU A 245 -5.99 7.64 -23.05
C LEU A 245 -4.56 7.12 -23.11
N GLN A 246 -3.75 7.36 -22.07
CA GLN A 246 -2.36 6.89 -22.01
C GLN A 246 -2.22 5.39 -21.84
N ASN A 247 -3.28 4.71 -21.43
CA ASN A 247 -3.27 3.29 -21.13
C ASN A 247 -4.26 2.48 -21.99
N ASP A 248 -4.84 3.10 -23.03
CA ASP A 248 -5.78 2.48 -23.98
C ASP A 248 -6.98 1.79 -23.29
N LEU A 249 -7.54 2.43 -22.25
CA LEU A 249 -8.61 1.90 -21.38
C LEU A 249 -10.01 2.26 -21.88
#